data_06adbdd818d12ef85b73a6d54b203e93
#
_entry.id   06adbdd818d12ef85b73a6d54b203e93
#
_cell.length_a   1.000
_cell.length_b   1.000
_cell.length_c   1.000
_cell.angle_alpha   90.00
_cell.angle_beta   90.00
_cell.angle_gamma   90.00
#
_symmetry.space_group_name_H-M   'P 1'
#
loop_
_entity.id
_entity.type
_entity.pdbx_description
1 polymer ?
#
loop_
_entity_poly.entity_id
_entity_poly.type
_entity_poly.pdbx_seq_one_letter_code
_entity_poly.pdbx_strand_id
1 'polypeptide(L)'
;MTTSIDGTALVLEGGGMRAAYTSAVIVKMLGLGWKFPHVSGISAGSSLTANYISRDPERTRLSFTDFVADPRFGNLGTWLAGRGYFDGEYIYQRTAEPHQALPFDFLTFCASSQAFRIGATRTSDGGQEWFTREDMKTMDDLMVRVRASSTMPGFMPPVTIE
;
A
#
# COMPACT_ATOMS: atom_id res chain seq x y z
N MET A 1 6.13 4.17 -24.00
CA MET A 1 7.57 3.87 -23.80
C MET A 1 7.87 3.89 -22.33
N THR A 2 8.72 2.99 -21.82
CA THR A 2 9.19 3.02 -20.43
C THR A 2 10.58 3.64 -20.38
N THR A 3 10.81 4.53 -19.38
CA THR A 3 12.10 5.20 -19.17
C THR A 3 12.69 4.72 -17.84
N SER A 4 13.84 4.05 -17.89
CA SER A 4 14.58 3.68 -16.68
C SER A 4 15.24 4.92 -16.07
N ILE A 5 15.10 5.08 -14.76
CA ILE A 5 15.76 6.13 -13.97
C ILE A 5 16.87 5.49 -13.17
N ASP A 6 17.95 5.15 -13.84
CA ASP A 6 19.03 4.37 -13.27
C ASP A 6 19.79 5.14 -12.17
N GLY A 7 20.36 4.40 -11.24
CA GLY A 7 21.12 4.95 -10.11
C GLY A 7 20.30 5.71 -9.08
N THR A 8 18.95 5.65 -9.16
CA THR A 8 18.05 6.40 -8.28
C THR A 8 17.02 5.46 -7.66
N ALA A 9 16.73 5.65 -6.38
CA ALA A 9 15.63 4.97 -5.68
C ALA A 9 14.45 5.92 -5.48
N LEU A 10 13.23 5.38 -5.59
CA LEU A 10 12.01 6.08 -5.20
C LEU A 10 11.67 5.68 -3.76
N VAL A 11 11.67 6.65 -2.86
CA VAL A 11 11.32 6.45 -1.45
C VAL A 11 10.02 7.19 -1.14
N LEU A 12 9.03 6.46 -0.64
CA LEU A 12 7.67 6.93 -0.38
C LEU A 12 7.40 6.92 1.12
N GLU A 13 7.33 8.09 1.72
CA GLU A 13 7.04 8.24 3.15
C GLU A 13 5.58 7.97 3.49
N GLY A 14 5.30 7.76 4.77
CA GLY A 14 3.95 7.71 5.31
C GLY A 14 3.27 9.08 5.36
N GLY A 15 2.02 9.11 5.75
CA GLY A 15 1.29 10.37 5.88
C GLY A 15 -0.22 10.23 5.87
N GLY A 16 -0.75 9.01 5.87
CA GLY A 16 -2.18 8.75 5.78
C GLY A 16 -2.76 9.42 4.53
N MET A 17 -3.88 10.14 4.67
CA MET A 17 -4.56 10.76 3.52
C MET A 17 -3.80 11.93 2.89
N ARG A 18 -2.76 12.48 3.53
CA ARG A 18 -1.87 13.47 2.89
C ARG A 18 -1.15 12.88 1.67
N ALA A 19 -1.06 11.56 1.59
CA ALA A 19 -0.53 10.86 0.43
C ALA A 19 -1.37 11.05 -0.85
N ALA A 20 -2.53 11.71 -0.79
CA ALA A 20 -3.26 12.17 -1.98
C ALA A 20 -2.38 13.04 -2.89
N TYR A 21 -1.54 13.91 -2.29
CA TYR A 21 -0.56 14.68 -3.07
C TYR A 21 0.47 13.77 -3.73
N THR A 22 1.06 12.85 -2.95
CA THR A 22 2.07 11.90 -3.45
C THR A 22 1.46 10.98 -4.52
N SER A 23 0.20 10.57 -4.37
CA SER A 23 -0.49 9.74 -5.37
C SER A 23 -0.58 10.45 -6.73
N ALA A 24 -0.86 11.76 -6.75
CA ALA A 24 -0.89 12.54 -7.98
C ALA A 24 0.49 12.57 -8.67
N VAL A 25 1.57 12.69 -7.89
CA VAL A 25 2.95 12.61 -8.42
C VAL A 25 3.23 11.23 -8.99
N ILE A 26 2.84 10.16 -8.27
CA ILE A 26 3.00 8.77 -8.76
C ILE A 26 2.22 8.54 -10.05
N VAL A 27 0.98 8.99 -10.14
CA VAL A 27 0.16 8.91 -11.36
C VAL A 27 0.89 9.58 -12.53
N LYS A 28 1.48 10.75 -12.29
CA LYS A 28 2.26 11.45 -13.32
C LYS A 28 3.51 10.67 -13.74
N MET A 29 4.26 10.11 -12.80
CA MET A 29 5.43 9.27 -13.07
C MET A 29 5.05 8.02 -13.88
N LEU A 30 3.93 7.37 -13.52
CA LEU A 30 3.38 6.24 -14.26
C LEU A 30 3.03 6.61 -15.69
N GLY A 31 2.38 7.78 -15.90
CA GLY A 31 2.04 8.31 -17.21
C GLY A 31 3.26 8.65 -18.07
N LEU A 32 4.36 9.08 -17.47
CA LEU A 32 5.65 9.32 -18.12
C LEU A 32 6.43 8.02 -18.39
N GLY A 33 5.93 6.88 -17.92
CA GLY A 33 6.60 5.59 -18.08
C GLY A 33 7.86 5.42 -17.22
N TRP A 34 8.08 6.26 -16.21
CA TRP A 34 9.27 6.19 -15.39
C TRP A 34 9.31 4.89 -14.59
N LYS A 35 10.49 4.27 -14.54
CA LYS A 35 10.79 3.08 -13.75
C LYS A 35 12.06 3.30 -12.92
N PHE A 36 11.92 3.28 -11.62
CA PHE A 36 13.04 3.29 -10.68
C PHE A 36 13.47 1.85 -10.38
N PRO A 37 14.77 1.53 -10.36
CA PRO A 37 15.25 0.18 -10.08
C PRO A 37 14.91 -0.30 -8.66
N HIS A 38 14.75 0.63 -7.72
CA HIS A 38 14.35 0.35 -6.35
C HIS A 38 13.24 1.31 -5.89
N VAL A 39 12.22 0.74 -5.24
CA VAL A 39 11.11 1.50 -4.64
C VAL A 39 10.92 1.04 -3.20
N SER A 40 10.78 1.97 -2.28
CA SER A 40 10.47 1.64 -0.89
C SER A 40 9.40 2.54 -0.32
N GLY A 41 8.60 2.00 0.60
CA GLY A 41 7.54 2.78 1.22
C GLY A 41 7.13 2.28 2.59
N ILE A 42 6.57 3.21 3.38
CA ILE A 42 6.05 2.98 4.73
C ILE A 42 4.65 3.57 4.82
N SER A 43 3.72 2.89 5.51
CA SER A 43 2.36 3.35 5.73
C SER A 43 1.64 3.64 4.39
N ALA A 44 1.08 4.82 4.19
CA ALA A 44 0.52 5.22 2.89
C ALA A 44 1.52 5.05 1.73
N GLY A 45 2.82 5.24 1.98
CA GLY A 45 3.89 4.97 1.01
C GLY A 45 4.02 3.49 0.64
N SER A 46 3.66 2.55 1.53
CA SER A 46 3.63 1.12 1.19
C SER A 46 2.54 0.79 0.17
N SER A 47 1.36 1.38 0.32
CA SER A 47 0.27 1.27 -0.67
C SER A 47 0.68 1.86 -2.01
N LEU A 48 1.31 3.04 -1.99
CA LEU A 48 1.82 3.67 -3.21
C LEU A 48 2.93 2.85 -3.87
N THR A 49 3.80 2.20 -3.07
CA THR A 49 4.81 1.27 -3.59
C THR A 49 4.15 0.10 -4.33
N ALA A 50 3.17 -0.55 -3.72
CA ALA A 50 2.44 -1.64 -4.36
C ALA A 50 1.77 -1.20 -5.67
N ASN A 51 1.05 -0.08 -5.64
CA ASN A 51 0.36 0.48 -6.81
C ASN A 51 1.34 0.92 -7.91
N TYR A 52 2.48 1.48 -7.54
CA TYR A 52 3.51 1.87 -8.51
C TYR A 52 4.15 0.66 -9.20
N ILE A 53 4.46 -0.40 -8.45
CA ILE A 53 5.03 -1.65 -8.99
C ILE A 53 4.03 -2.38 -9.89
N SER A 54 2.74 -2.39 -9.55
CA SER A 54 1.67 -2.94 -10.39
C SER A 54 1.30 -2.03 -11.58
N ARG A 55 1.92 -0.86 -11.69
CA ARG A 55 1.70 0.09 -12.81
C ARG A 55 0.24 0.55 -12.95
N ASP A 56 -0.49 0.68 -11.85
CA ASP A 56 -1.90 1.03 -11.83
C ASP A 56 -2.13 2.49 -11.40
N PRO A 57 -2.26 3.44 -12.32
CA PRO A 57 -2.51 4.85 -12.03
C PRO A 57 -3.91 5.08 -11.48
N GLU A 58 -4.91 4.29 -11.89
CA GLU A 58 -6.28 4.47 -11.47
C GLU A 58 -6.46 4.05 -10.01
N ARG A 59 -5.98 2.86 -9.64
CA ARG A 59 -5.96 2.43 -8.25
C ARG A 59 -5.15 3.38 -7.37
N THR A 60 -4.00 3.87 -7.88
CA THR A 60 -3.18 4.87 -7.18
C THR A 60 -4.00 6.12 -6.83
N ARG A 61 -4.76 6.64 -7.78
CA ARG A 61 -5.63 7.81 -7.57
C ARG A 61 -6.77 7.49 -6.60
N LEU A 62 -7.55 6.48 -6.91
CA LEU A 62 -8.78 6.12 -6.18
C LEU A 62 -8.50 5.83 -4.69
N SER A 63 -7.39 5.15 -4.38
CA SER A 63 -7.01 4.79 -3.01
C SER A 63 -6.90 5.99 -2.06
N PHE A 64 -6.58 7.18 -2.58
CA PHE A 64 -6.35 8.38 -1.78
C PHE A 64 -7.32 9.53 -2.09
N THR A 65 -8.33 9.28 -2.92
CA THR A 65 -9.38 10.26 -3.26
C THR A 65 -10.76 9.70 -2.97
N ASP A 66 -11.39 9.06 -3.92
CA ASP A 66 -12.80 8.67 -3.86
C ASP A 66 -13.08 7.58 -2.82
N PHE A 67 -12.14 6.65 -2.62
CA PHE A 67 -12.32 5.52 -1.70
C PHE A 67 -12.45 5.95 -0.23
N VAL A 68 -11.91 7.09 0.15
CA VAL A 68 -12.06 7.63 1.53
C VAL A 68 -13.52 7.92 1.89
N ALA A 69 -14.36 8.16 0.87
CA ALA A 69 -15.78 8.41 1.07
C ALA A 69 -16.60 7.12 1.27
N ASP A 70 -16.01 5.93 1.10
CA ASP A 70 -16.69 4.66 1.39
C ASP A 70 -17.01 4.56 2.90
N PRO A 71 -18.29 4.43 3.30
CA PRO A 71 -18.67 4.36 4.71
C PRO A 71 -18.05 3.18 5.47
N ARG A 72 -17.55 2.16 4.75
CA ARG A 72 -16.84 1.01 5.33
C ARG A 72 -15.36 1.29 5.60
N PHE A 73 -14.82 2.43 5.11
CA PHE A 73 -13.44 2.81 5.35
C PHE A 73 -13.13 2.96 6.84
N GLY A 74 -14.04 3.61 7.58
CA GLY A 74 -13.90 3.75 9.02
C GLY A 74 -15.00 4.62 9.62
N ASN A 75 -15.48 4.22 10.79
CA ASN A 75 -16.47 4.94 11.55
C ASN A 75 -16.56 4.40 12.99
N LEU A 76 -17.41 5.02 13.82
CA LEU A 76 -17.62 4.58 15.19
C LEU A 76 -18.19 3.15 15.30
N GLY A 77 -18.98 2.72 14.30
CA GLY A 77 -19.53 1.35 14.27
C GLY A 77 -18.46 0.30 14.05
N THR A 78 -17.46 0.57 13.19
CA THR A 78 -16.31 -0.34 13.00
C THR A 78 -15.48 -0.44 14.27
N TRP A 79 -15.33 0.67 15.00
CA TRP A 79 -14.61 0.71 16.26
C TRP A 79 -15.34 -0.09 17.36
N LEU A 80 -16.64 0.08 17.51
CA LEU A 80 -17.46 -0.68 18.46
C LEU A 80 -17.51 -2.18 18.15
N ALA A 81 -17.35 -2.54 16.87
CA ALA A 81 -17.25 -3.92 16.41
C ALA A 81 -15.85 -4.55 16.61
N GLY A 82 -14.91 -3.84 17.24
CA GLY A 82 -13.54 -4.33 17.51
C GLY A 82 -12.61 -4.35 16.30
N ARG A 83 -13.01 -3.79 15.15
CA ARG A 83 -12.20 -3.74 13.92
C ARG A 83 -11.28 -2.51 13.83
N GLY A 84 -11.32 -1.66 14.85
CA GLY A 84 -10.68 -0.35 14.84
C GLY A 84 -11.58 0.73 14.26
N TYR A 85 -11.19 2.01 14.43
CA TYR A 85 -11.90 3.12 13.79
C TYR A 85 -11.79 2.98 12.26
N PHE A 86 -10.61 2.70 11.73
CA PHE A 86 -10.40 2.34 10.33
C PHE A 86 -10.38 0.81 10.21
N ASP A 87 -11.23 0.28 9.33
CA ASP A 87 -11.28 -1.16 9.04
C ASP A 87 -10.13 -1.57 8.12
N GLY A 88 -8.96 -1.83 8.71
CA GLY A 88 -7.75 -2.11 7.93
C GLY A 88 -7.85 -3.38 7.08
N GLU A 89 -8.58 -4.39 7.51
CA GLU A 89 -8.81 -5.60 6.70
C GLU A 89 -9.65 -5.26 5.47
N TYR A 90 -10.71 -4.48 5.63
CA TYR A 90 -11.51 -4.01 4.51
C TYR A 90 -10.67 -3.15 3.57
N ILE A 91 -9.98 -2.14 4.10
CA ILE A 91 -9.23 -1.14 3.32
C ILE A 91 -8.15 -1.79 2.45
N TYR A 92 -7.40 -2.76 2.97
CA TYR A 92 -6.21 -3.28 2.29
C TYR A 92 -6.44 -4.63 1.62
N GLN A 93 -7.08 -5.59 2.32
CA GLN A 93 -7.22 -6.96 1.83
C GLN A 93 -8.49 -7.15 1.00
N ARG A 94 -9.67 -6.90 1.57
CA ARG A 94 -10.94 -7.17 0.88
C ARG A 94 -11.16 -6.32 -0.36
N THR A 95 -10.79 -5.04 -0.33
CA THR A 95 -10.95 -4.17 -1.51
C THR A 95 -10.03 -4.53 -2.66
N ALA A 96 -8.92 -5.21 -2.39
CA ALA A 96 -7.96 -5.66 -3.39
C ALA A 96 -8.44 -6.87 -4.21
N GLU A 97 -9.46 -7.57 -3.72
CA GLU A 97 -10.06 -8.72 -4.39
C GLU A 97 -10.69 -8.35 -5.75
N PRO A 98 -10.76 -9.30 -6.70
CA PRO A 98 -11.46 -9.09 -7.96
C PRO A 98 -12.90 -8.62 -7.75
N HIS A 99 -13.33 -7.65 -8.55
CA HIS A 99 -14.69 -7.05 -8.51
C HIS A 99 -15.01 -6.23 -7.24
N GLN A 100 -14.05 -5.97 -6.40
CA GLN A 100 -14.19 -5.07 -5.26
C GLN A 100 -13.85 -3.62 -5.62
N ALA A 101 -13.89 -2.72 -4.62
CA ALA A 101 -13.75 -1.28 -4.85
C ALA A 101 -12.39 -0.86 -5.43
N LEU A 102 -11.32 -1.57 -5.11
CA LEU A 102 -9.95 -1.28 -5.52
C LEU A 102 -9.22 -2.58 -5.91
N PRO A 103 -9.65 -3.29 -6.98
CA PRO A 103 -9.03 -4.54 -7.37
C PRO A 103 -7.53 -4.33 -7.65
N PHE A 104 -6.70 -5.30 -7.26
CA PHE A 104 -5.25 -5.20 -7.39
C PHE A 104 -4.73 -6.14 -8.48
N ASP A 105 -3.95 -5.60 -9.40
CA ASP A 105 -3.28 -6.42 -10.43
C ASP A 105 -2.00 -7.05 -9.87
N PHE A 106 -2.17 -8.17 -9.18
CA PHE A 106 -1.07 -8.93 -8.60
C PHE A 106 -0.19 -9.59 -9.68
N LEU A 107 -0.72 -9.90 -10.83
CA LEU A 107 0.06 -10.48 -11.93
C LEU A 107 1.08 -9.47 -12.47
N THR A 108 0.66 -8.25 -12.74
CA THR A 108 1.58 -7.17 -13.15
C THR A 108 2.60 -6.85 -12.04
N PHE A 109 2.18 -6.85 -10.77
CA PHE A 109 3.09 -6.70 -9.64
C PHE A 109 4.18 -7.78 -9.63
N CYS A 110 3.82 -9.05 -9.76
CA CYS A 110 4.76 -10.17 -9.82
C CYS A 110 5.70 -10.11 -11.03
N ALA A 111 5.18 -9.71 -12.19
CA ALA A 111 5.96 -9.61 -13.43
C ALA A 111 7.00 -8.46 -13.41
N SER A 112 6.91 -7.53 -12.48
CA SER A 112 7.85 -6.43 -12.36
C SER A 112 9.22 -6.92 -11.89
N SER A 113 10.29 -6.47 -12.56
CA SER A 113 11.68 -6.73 -12.15
C SER A 113 12.22 -5.72 -11.14
N GLN A 114 11.43 -4.69 -10.78
CA GLN A 114 11.87 -3.66 -9.83
C GLN A 114 12.04 -4.26 -8.43
N ALA A 115 13.15 -3.93 -7.77
CA ALA A 115 13.31 -4.23 -6.36
C ALA A 115 12.41 -3.31 -5.52
N PHE A 116 11.84 -3.83 -4.44
CA PHE A 116 11.05 -3.00 -3.54
C PHE A 116 11.18 -3.45 -2.08
N ARG A 117 10.81 -2.55 -1.17
CA ARG A 117 10.69 -2.83 0.26
C ARG A 117 9.48 -2.13 0.85
N ILE A 118 8.79 -2.84 1.74
CA ILE A 118 7.71 -2.29 2.57
C ILE A 118 8.19 -2.35 4.02
N GLY A 119 8.21 -1.20 4.69
CA GLY A 119 8.65 -1.11 6.08
C GLY A 119 7.48 -1.11 7.06
N ALA A 120 7.66 -1.81 8.19
CA ALA A 120 6.74 -1.78 9.33
C ALA A 120 7.52 -1.71 10.64
N THR A 121 6.81 -1.45 11.74
CA THR A 121 7.38 -1.46 13.09
C THR A 121 6.86 -2.67 13.85
N ARG A 122 7.76 -3.46 14.41
CA ARG A 122 7.42 -4.61 15.25
C ARG A 122 6.96 -4.13 16.63
N THR A 123 5.79 -4.59 17.05
CA THR A 123 5.16 -4.10 18.29
C THR A 123 5.84 -4.61 19.57
N SER A 124 6.59 -5.72 19.50
CA SER A 124 7.24 -6.34 20.67
C SER A 124 8.43 -5.55 21.21
N ASP A 125 9.17 -4.86 20.33
CA ASP A 125 10.44 -4.21 20.67
C ASP A 125 10.65 -2.85 19.98
N GLY A 126 9.72 -2.43 19.12
CA GLY A 126 9.85 -1.20 18.32
C GLY A 126 10.84 -1.33 17.16
N GLY A 127 11.34 -2.53 16.89
CA GLY A 127 12.27 -2.78 15.79
C GLY A 127 11.66 -2.56 14.42
N GLN A 128 12.49 -2.18 13.46
CA GLN A 128 12.08 -2.04 12.07
C GLN A 128 12.05 -3.42 11.40
N GLU A 129 11.00 -3.67 10.63
CA GLU A 129 10.84 -4.84 9.78
C GLU A 129 10.71 -4.39 8.33
N TRP A 130 11.42 -5.06 7.42
CA TRP A 130 11.41 -4.74 6.00
C TRP A 130 11.05 -5.97 5.19
N PHE A 131 9.91 -5.91 4.54
CA PHE A 131 9.42 -6.97 3.67
C PHE A 131 9.83 -6.72 2.23
N THR A 132 10.23 -7.79 1.56
CA THR A 132 10.67 -7.80 0.17
C THR A 132 9.78 -8.71 -0.68
N ARG A 133 10.12 -8.89 -1.93
CA ARG A 133 9.42 -9.82 -2.83
C ARG A 133 9.37 -11.25 -2.31
N GLU A 134 10.39 -11.67 -1.57
CA GLU A 134 10.47 -13.04 -1.04
C GLU A 134 9.39 -13.33 0.00
N ASP A 135 8.91 -12.29 0.67
CA ASP A 135 7.89 -12.36 1.70
C ASP A 135 6.46 -12.30 1.15
N MET A 136 6.29 -12.06 -0.17
CA MET A 136 5.01 -11.74 -0.80
C MET A 136 4.71 -12.71 -1.96
N LYS A 137 4.37 -13.95 -1.62
CA LYS A 137 4.09 -15.02 -2.60
C LYS A 137 2.66 -14.95 -3.15
N THR A 138 1.74 -14.40 -2.36
CA THR A 138 0.34 -14.24 -2.72
C THR A 138 -0.08 -12.77 -2.63
N MET A 139 -1.22 -12.44 -3.20
CA MET A 139 -1.81 -11.11 -3.05
C MET A 139 -2.10 -10.81 -1.58
N ASP A 140 -2.56 -11.79 -0.81
CA ASP A 140 -2.85 -11.61 0.61
C ASP A 140 -1.57 -11.33 1.42
N ASP A 141 -0.45 -12.02 1.12
CA ASP A 141 0.86 -11.74 1.73
C ASP A 141 1.27 -10.27 1.53
N LEU A 142 1.04 -9.73 0.34
CA LEU A 142 1.32 -8.33 0.04
C LEU A 142 0.39 -7.41 0.84
N MET A 143 -0.91 -7.66 0.79
CA MET A 143 -1.92 -6.77 1.37
C MET A 143 -1.88 -6.78 2.90
N VAL A 144 -1.59 -7.92 3.53
CA VAL A 144 -1.42 -7.99 4.99
C VAL A 144 -0.20 -7.19 5.45
N ARG A 145 0.88 -7.18 4.68
CA ARG A 145 2.10 -6.39 4.98
C ARG A 145 1.92 -4.90 4.73
N VAL A 146 1.18 -4.52 3.68
CA VAL A 146 0.76 -3.14 3.47
C VAL A 146 -0.13 -2.66 4.62
N ARG A 147 -1.07 -3.50 5.08
CA ARG A 147 -1.91 -3.24 6.24
C ARG A 147 -1.06 -3.08 7.51
N ALA A 148 -0.12 -3.99 7.78
CA ALA A 148 0.78 -3.93 8.94
C ALA A 148 1.58 -2.62 8.94
N SER A 149 2.17 -2.26 7.80
CA SER A 149 2.88 -1.00 7.60
C SER A 149 2.02 0.24 7.89
N SER A 150 0.72 0.15 7.62
CA SER A 150 -0.22 1.27 7.71
C SER A 150 -1.01 1.30 9.03
N THR A 151 -0.83 0.30 9.89
CA THR A 151 -1.55 0.21 11.16
C THR A 151 -1.17 1.35 12.10
N MET A 152 -2.18 2.10 12.52
CA MET A 152 -2.05 3.18 13.50
C MET A 152 -2.51 2.68 14.87
N PRO A 153 -1.63 2.59 15.88
CA PRO A 153 -2.01 2.18 17.22
C PRO A 153 -3.17 3.04 17.77
N GLY A 154 -4.15 2.38 18.39
CA GLY A 154 -5.37 3.01 18.90
C GLY A 154 -6.49 3.22 17.86
N PHE A 155 -6.17 3.29 16.58
CA PHE A 155 -7.15 3.41 15.49
C PHE A 155 -7.37 2.11 14.72
N MET A 156 -6.38 1.24 14.72
CA MET A 156 -6.42 -0.05 14.02
C MET A 156 -5.79 -1.12 14.91
N PRO A 157 -6.33 -2.35 14.93
CA PRO A 157 -5.71 -3.46 15.64
C PRO A 157 -4.36 -3.83 14.98
N PRO A 158 -3.35 -4.24 15.77
CA PRO A 158 -2.10 -4.78 15.25
C PRO A 158 -2.34 -5.97 14.32
N VAL A 159 -1.39 -6.19 13.42
CA VAL A 159 -1.44 -7.30 12.45
C VAL A 159 -0.41 -8.35 12.86
N THR A 160 -0.84 -9.61 12.93
CA THR A 160 0.08 -10.75 13.05
C THR A 160 0.44 -11.24 11.66
N ILE A 161 1.74 -11.41 11.42
CA ILE A 161 2.30 -11.97 10.17
C ILE A 161 2.98 -13.27 10.54
N GLU A 162 2.54 -14.36 9.94
CA GLU A 162 3.11 -15.70 10.06
C GLU A 162 4.22 -15.93 9.04
#